data_04f44fdeb50ad3a962e4cb19010cacf3
#
_entry.id   04f44fdeb50ad3a962e4cb19010cacf3
#
_cell.length_a   1.000
_cell.length_b   1.000
_cell.length_c   1.000
_cell.angle_alpha   90.00
_cell.angle_beta   90.00
_cell.angle_gamma   90.00
#
_symmetry.space_group_name_H-M   'P 1'
#
loop_
_entity.id
_entity.type
_entity.pdbx_description
1 polymer ?
#
loop_
_entity_poly.entity_id
_entity_poly.type
_entity_poly.pdbx_seq_one_letter_code
_entity_poly.pdbx_strand_id
1 'polypeptide(L)'
;MPTFRLKTAFPLIALFSIGLFFWCIQRYDREALMRLRHPVDRVGSSGAPQIQLQPTPPTSNSHSNSKQCEVENIMPPLPFNEWILRKNYTRAYFRPNFLPPKTEFKSLEDISVPVLPPTTVLERGMVISPANHEDGMACPPVIDVDVAADHDMDETDKLLFGLATSADRLDRLLPSLLYSYGNTKAGVIVLVPNSDDDIAKQETYFRNRGLDLRLIKSPLDFTARYFGLVQAFAEIIRTERPQTKWLGWIDDDTFFLSLPTIAHELKLFDVNKKHYIGALSEASWQVDNFGHIAFGGAGVFVSKPLLDTLETYYDECQSWGEQPGDQKLGQCIQRFGDTHLTLWPSLYQMDMQGDVDGVYESGRKIESLHHWNSWYTKDVVKMTSASAAAGRRSILRRWVFDQEEIINNATGKSIRTFWVLTNGYSLVKYTYDENTPDDAIDFDHTEKTWEEDPRGYEARLGPLRPKDHPGVTKDRWLLRETFVVGDNVHQWYVREEDEGHSVIEIVWLGPKGGGGAGVRDFAVNIH
;
A
#
# COMPACT_ATOMS: atom_id res chain seq x y z
N MET A 1 -45.59 29.88 35.43
CA MET A 1 -44.31 29.28 35.06
C MET A 1 -44.45 28.70 33.67
N PRO A 2 -43.84 29.27 32.61
CA PRO A 2 -43.99 28.75 31.26
C PRO A 2 -42.88 27.70 30.95
N THR A 3 -43.30 26.57 30.47
CA THR A 3 -42.42 25.50 29.92
C THR A 3 -41.96 25.87 28.53
N PHE A 4 -40.66 26.12 28.37
CA PHE A 4 -40.05 26.29 27.07
C PHE A 4 -39.87 24.93 26.37
N ARG A 5 -40.52 24.77 25.23
CA ARG A 5 -40.33 23.62 24.32
C ARG A 5 -39.09 23.90 23.41
N LEU A 6 -38.02 23.20 23.65
CA LEU A 6 -36.84 23.16 22.75
C LEU A 6 -37.03 22.00 21.76
N LYS A 7 -37.66 22.21 20.62
CA LYS A 7 -37.92 21.19 19.61
C LYS A 7 -37.68 21.63 18.16
N THR A 8 -36.65 22.41 17.84
CA THR A 8 -36.39 22.75 16.42
C THR A 8 -34.93 23.02 16.05
N ALA A 9 -33.94 22.75 16.89
CA ALA A 9 -32.55 23.08 16.56
C ALA A 9 -31.69 21.95 15.99
N PHE A 10 -32.09 20.69 16.10
CA PHE A 10 -31.28 19.54 15.73
C PHE A 10 -31.15 19.27 14.21
N PRO A 11 -32.13 19.49 13.33
CA PRO A 11 -31.94 19.22 11.90
C PRO A 11 -31.07 20.25 11.17
N LEU A 12 -30.97 21.50 11.65
CA LEU A 12 -30.17 22.54 11.00
C LEU A 12 -28.66 22.35 11.22
N ILE A 13 -28.26 21.83 12.36
CA ILE A 13 -26.84 21.57 12.67
C ILE A 13 -26.30 20.41 11.82
N ALA A 14 -27.09 19.34 11.63
CA ALA A 14 -26.71 18.21 10.78
C ALA A 14 -26.54 18.62 9.30
N LEU A 15 -27.44 19.45 8.77
CA LEU A 15 -27.33 19.99 7.40
C LEU A 15 -26.13 20.92 7.21
N PHE A 16 -25.77 21.69 8.24
CA PHE A 16 -24.58 22.54 8.20
C PHE A 16 -23.28 21.73 8.23
N SER A 17 -23.24 20.64 8.97
CA SER A 17 -22.07 19.74 9.06
C SER A 17 -21.85 19.00 7.74
N ILE A 18 -22.91 18.52 7.09
CA ILE A 18 -22.84 17.87 5.78
C ILE A 18 -22.42 18.87 4.69
N GLY A 19 -22.97 20.09 4.72
CA GLY A 19 -22.60 21.16 3.78
C GLY A 19 -21.14 21.62 3.94
N LEU A 20 -20.61 21.68 5.17
CA LEU A 20 -19.20 22.00 5.43
C LEU A 20 -18.28 20.88 4.96
N PHE A 21 -18.68 19.62 5.12
CA PHE A 21 -17.92 18.44 4.67
C PHE A 21 -17.79 18.41 3.14
N PHE A 22 -18.89 18.62 2.41
CA PHE A 22 -18.86 18.74 0.95
C PHE A 22 -18.09 19.98 0.48
N TRP A 23 -18.19 21.11 1.18
CA TRP A 23 -17.45 22.33 0.86
C TRP A 23 -15.94 22.18 1.11
N CYS A 24 -15.54 21.48 2.19
CA CYS A 24 -14.14 21.14 2.45
C CYS A 24 -13.57 20.20 1.39
N ILE A 25 -14.32 19.17 0.97
CA ILE A 25 -13.90 18.28 -0.12
C ILE A 25 -13.70 19.04 -1.43
N GLN A 26 -14.66 19.88 -1.83
CA GLN A 26 -14.54 20.67 -3.06
C GLN A 26 -13.42 21.71 -3.02
N ARG A 27 -13.11 22.26 -1.85
CA ARG A 27 -12.04 23.23 -1.70
C ARG A 27 -10.66 22.58 -1.68
N TYR A 28 -10.54 21.40 -1.08
CA TYR A 28 -9.30 20.62 -1.05
C TYR A 28 -8.90 20.14 -2.46
N ASP A 29 -9.87 19.70 -3.26
CA ASP A 29 -9.63 19.34 -4.67
C ASP A 29 -9.17 20.55 -5.51
N ARG A 30 -9.65 21.76 -5.23
CA ARG A 30 -9.23 22.98 -5.96
C ARG A 30 -7.81 23.44 -5.59
N GLU A 31 -7.41 23.33 -4.34
CA GLU A 31 -6.07 23.75 -3.91
C GLU A 31 -4.99 22.74 -4.32
N ALA A 32 -5.30 21.45 -4.34
CA ALA A 32 -4.42 20.41 -4.88
C ALA A 32 -4.18 20.56 -6.40
N LEU A 33 -5.22 20.92 -7.15
CA LEU A 33 -5.13 21.20 -8.58
C LEU A 33 -4.33 22.47 -8.94
N MET A 34 -4.28 23.45 -8.03
CA MET A 34 -3.50 24.69 -8.27
C MET A 34 -2.00 24.49 -8.08
N ARG A 35 -1.58 23.52 -7.27
CA ARG A 35 -0.15 23.24 -7.03
C ARG A 35 0.52 22.43 -8.16
N LEU A 36 -0.26 21.82 -9.05
CA LEU A 36 0.24 21.00 -10.17
C LEU A 36 0.35 21.77 -11.51
N ARG A 37 0.02 23.06 -11.55
CA ARG A 37 0.18 23.88 -12.76
C ARG A 37 1.47 24.71 -12.73
N HIS A 38 2.60 24.06 -12.96
CA HIS A 38 3.76 24.72 -13.54
C HIS A 38 3.87 24.32 -15.02
N PRO A 39 3.98 25.30 -15.95
CA PRO A 39 4.11 25.00 -17.37
C PRO A 39 5.49 24.40 -17.64
N VAL A 40 5.50 23.22 -18.25
CA VAL A 40 6.72 22.66 -18.83
C VAL A 40 6.92 23.37 -20.17
N ASP A 41 7.89 24.25 -20.24
CA ASP A 41 8.33 24.87 -21.49
C ASP A 41 8.88 23.80 -22.44
N ARG A 42 8.27 23.72 -23.61
CA ARG A 42 8.76 22.90 -24.72
C ARG A 42 10.08 23.49 -25.22
N VAL A 43 11.18 22.84 -24.93
CA VAL A 43 12.46 23.08 -25.61
C VAL A 43 12.53 22.18 -26.84
N GLY A 44 12.80 22.83 -27.95
CA GLY A 44 12.82 22.22 -29.29
C GLY A 44 13.93 21.17 -29.47
N SER A 45 13.62 20.20 -30.29
CA SER A 45 14.51 19.15 -30.76
C SER A 45 15.71 19.73 -31.53
N SER A 46 16.90 19.53 -31.01
CA SER A 46 18.15 19.63 -31.80
C SER A 46 19.00 18.38 -31.53
N GLY A 47 19.43 17.78 -32.63
CA GLY A 47 20.00 16.45 -32.75
C GLY A 47 21.18 16.14 -31.80
N ALA A 48 21.11 14.93 -31.25
CA ALA A 48 22.21 14.33 -30.52
C ALA A 48 23.24 13.74 -31.51
N PRO A 49 24.56 13.92 -31.29
CA PRO A 49 25.58 13.25 -32.09
C PRO A 49 25.68 11.77 -31.71
N GLN A 50 25.65 10.91 -32.71
CA GLN A 50 25.96 9.49 -32.57
C GLN A 50 27.47 9.33 -32.27
N ILE A 51 27.79 8.76 -31.11
CA ILE A 51 29.14 8.32 -30.80
C ILE A 51 29.30 6.89 -31.31
N GLN A 52 30.14 6.73 -32.36
CA GLN A 52 30.62 5.43 -32.81
C GLN A 52 31.67 4.91 -31.82
N LEU A 53 31.39 3.80 -31.17
CA LEU A 53 32.39 3.04 -30.40
C LEU A 53 33.28 2.23 -31.37
N GLN A 54 34.55 2.56 -31.42
CA GLN A 54 35.56 1.71 -32.06
C GLN A 54 35.98 0.58 -31.12
N PRO A 55 36.18 -0.65 -31.61
CA PRO A 55 36.66 -1.75 -30.80
C PRO A 55 38.17 -1.62 -30.49
N THR A 56 38.52 -1.65 -29.21
CA THR A 56 39.89 -1.76 -28.75
C THR A 56 40.41 -3.20 -28.86
N PRO A 57 41.70 -3.44 -29.19
CA PRO A 57 42.27 -4.79 -29.36
C PRO A 57 42.49 -5.48 -28.01
N PRO A 58 42.54 -6.81 -27.98
CA PRO A 58 42.66 -7.58 -26.73
C PRO A 58 44.05 -7.45 -26.13
N THR A 59 44.10 -6.96 -24.90
CA THR A 59 45.33 -7.01 -24.08
C THR A 59 45.36 -8.32 -23.27
N SER A 60 46.55 -8.86 -23.23
CA SER A 60 47.04 -10.11 -22.70
C SER A 60 46.55 -10.47 -21.28
N ASN A 61 46.24 -11.76 -21.12
CA ASN A 61 45.97 -12.48 -19.89
C ASN A 61 47.04 -12.27 -18.81
N SER A 62 46.65 -11.62 -17.72
CA SER A 62 47.21 -11.87 -16.40
C SER A 62 46.11 -12.52 -15.54
N HIS A 63 46.28 -13.80 -15.23
CA HIS A 63 45.41 -14.51 -14.28
C HIS A 63 45.64 -13.96 -12.86
N SER A 64 44.96 -12.92 -12.50
CA SER A 64 44.66 -12.63 -11.10
C SER A 64 43.38 -13.35 -10.74
N ASN A 65 43.40 -14.24 -9.74
CA ASN A 65 42.24 -14.84 -9.10
C ASN A 65 41.48 -13.73 -8.34
N SER A 66 40.86 -12.80 -9.04
CA SER A 66 39.87 -11.89 -8.45
C SER A 66 38.63 -12.68 -8.19
N LYS A 67 38.30 -12.95 -6.93
CA LYS A 67 36.97 -13.43 -6.54
C LYS A 67 35.96 -12.43 -7.06
N GLN A 68 35.22 -12.78 -8.09
CA GLN A 68 34.11 -11.97 -8.60
C GLN A 68 33.07 -11.87 -7.49
N CYS A 69 32.75 -10.65 -7.05
CA CYS A 69 31.71 -10.43 -6.06
C CYS A 69 30.37 -10.91 -6.59
N GLU A 70 29.56 -11.51 -5.74
CA GLU A 70 28.23 -12.02 -6.08
C GLU A 70 27.29 -10.91 -6.57
N VAL A 71 27.53 -9.68 -6.13
CA VAL A 71 26.77 -8.49 -6.48
C VAL A 71 27.72 -7.53 -7.18
N GLU A 72 27.45 -7.25 -8.46
CA GLU A 72 28.11 -6.15 -9.14
C GLU A 72 27.60 -4.84 -8.51
N ASN A 73 28.53 -3.93 -8.20
CA ASN A 73 28.18 -2.57 -7.73
C ASN A 73 27.59 -1.75 -8.89
N ILE A 74 26.45 -2.19 -9.41
CA ILE A 74 25.73 -1.44 -10.43
C ILE A 74 25.02 -0.29 -9.70
N MET A 75 25.57 0.91 -9.87
CA MET A 75 24.84 2.11 -9.50
C MET A 75 23.81 2.37 -10.59
N PRO A 76 22.51 2.43 -10.26
CA PRO A 76 21.54 2.94 -11.19
C PRO A 76 21.97 4.36 -11.63
N PRO A 77 21.65 4.77 -12.87
CA PRO A 77 21.79 6.17 -13.26
C PRO A 77 20.86 6.97 -12.33
N LEU A 78 21.47 7.49 -11.29
CA LEU A 78 20.74 8.25 -10.30
C LEU A 78 20.19 9.50 -10.98
N PRO A 79 18.93 9.82 -10.81
CA PRO A 79 18.48 11.19 -10.93
C PRO A 79 19.09 11.94 -9.74
N PHE A 80 20.42 12.12 -9.76
CA PHE A 80 21.14 12.94 -8.80
C PHE A 80 20.82 14.42 -9.03
N ASN A 81 19.60 14.71 -9.37
CA ASN A 81 19.16 15.98 -9.78
C ASN A 81 18.92 16.87 -8.59
N GLU A 82 19.76 17.87 -8.47
CA GLU A 82 19.49 19.22 -8.01
C GLU A 82 19.12 19.42 -6.54
N TRP A 83 18.47 18.47 -5.84
CA TRP A 83 17.97 18.70 -4.49
C TRP A 83 18.90 18.24 -3.34
N ILE A 84 19.98 17.50 -3.64
CA ILE A 84 20.88 17.03 -2.58
C ILE A 84 22.33 17.42 -2.85
N LEU A 85 22.83 18.40 -2.08
CA LEU A 85 24.20 18.89 -2.18
C LEU A 85 25.20 17.95 -1.50
N ARG A 86 24.84 17.34 -0.36
CA ARG A 86 25.64 16.41 0.43
C ARG A 86 24.76 15.30 0.99
N LYS A 87 25.27 14.06 1.01
CA LYS A 87 24.54 12.88 1.50
C LYS A 87 25.41 12.02 2.38
N ASN A 88 24.83 11.62 3.50
CA ASN A 88 25.30 10.43 4.20
C ASN A 88 24.60 9.23 3.58
N TYR A 89 25.35 8.31 3.00
CA TYR A 89 24.82 7.23 2.20
C TYR A 89 25.36 5.88 2.65
N THR A 90 24.48 4.90 2.75
CA THR A 90 24.83 3.50 2.94
C THR A 90 23.92 2.61 2.11
N ARG A 91 24.37 1.38 1.78
CA ARG A 91 23.63 0.43 0.95
C ARG A 91 23.72 -0.97 1.56
N ALA A 92 22.56 -1.63 1.70
CA ALA A 92 22.47 -3.02 2.08
C ALA A 92 21.82 -3.85 0.97
N TYR A 93 22.19 -5.14 0.87
CA TYR A 93 21.66 -6.06 -0.12
C TYR A 93 20.89 -7.16 0.57
N PHE A 94 19.61 -7.30 0.20
CA PHE A 94 18.73 -8.36 0.67
C PHE A 94 18.44 -9.35 -0.45
N ARG A 95 18.52 -10.65 -0.12
CA ARG A 95 18.07 -11.72 -1.00
C ARG A 95 16.86 -12.38 -0.37
N PRO A 96 15.70 -12.41 -1.07
CA PRO A 96 14.55 -13.14 -0.56
C PRO A 96 14.79 -14.64 -0.60
N ASN A 97 14.59 -15.29 0.55
CA ASN A 97 14.50 -16.75 0.69
C ASN A 97 13.00 -17.10 0.77
N PHE A 98 12.44 -17.62 -0.32
CA PHE A 98 11.01 -17.86 -0.41
C PHE A 98 10.62 -19.12 0.36
N LEU A 99 9.85 -18.96 1.41
CA LEU A 99 9.21 -20.02 2.19
C LEU A 99 7.80 -20.32 1.63
N PRO A 100 7.23 -21.50 1.97
CA PRO A 100 5.88 -21.86 1.50
C PRO A 100 4.84 -20.78 1.78
N PRO A 101 3.81 -20.60 0.91
CA PRO A 101 2.80 -19.55 1.07
C PRO A 101 2.06 -19.58 2.41
N LYS A 102 1.89 -20.74 3.02
CA LYS A 102 1.24 -20.92 4.34
C LYS A 102 2.11 -20.54 5.53
N THR A 103 3.37 -20.11 5.30
CA THR A 103 4.27 -19.72 6.39
C THR A 103 3.74 -18.47 7.06
N GLU A 104 3.56 -18.53 8.37
CA GLU A 104 3.24 -17.39 9.21
C GLU A 104 4.52 -16.81 9.80
N PHE A 105 4.55 -15.51 9.93
CA PHE A 105 5.66 -14.76 10.49
C PHE A 105 5.21 -13.98 11.72
N LYS A 106 6.16 -13.69 12.60
CA LYS A 106 5.95 -12.73 13.68
C LYS A 106 5.71 -11.33 13.12
N SER A 107 5.19 -10.43 13.93
CA SER A 107 5.06 -9.00 13.62
C SER A 107 6.41 -8.33 13.35
N LEU A 108 7.48 -8.86 13.93
CA LEU A 108 8.86 -8.43 13.79
C LEU A 108 9.79 -9.64 13.76
N GLU A 109 10.58 -9.76 12.69
CA GLU A 109 11.61 -10.80 12.54
C GLU A 109 12.99 -10.22 12.86
N ASP A 110 13.86 -11.03 13.46
CA ASP A 110 15.22 -10.64 13.84
C ASP A 110 16.23 -11.10 12.79
N ILE A 111 17.05 -10.15 12.31
CA ILE A 111 18.21 -10.43 11.47
C ILE A 111 19.44 -10.40 12.37
N SER A 112 19.98 -11.59 12.69
CA SER A 112 21.05 -11.79 13.66
C SER A 112 22.45 -11.35 13.20
N VAL A 113 22.58 -10.82 11.98
CA VAL A 113 23.84 -10.36 11.40
C VAL A 113 23.79 -8.86 11.11
N PRO A 114 24.93 -8.13 11.16
CA PRO A 114 24.96 -6.73 10.77
C PRO A 114 24.52 -6.54 9.32
N VAL A 115 23.62 -5.59 9.10
CA VAL A 115 23.01 -5.29 7.80
C VAL A 115 23.59 -4.04 7.18
N LEU A 116 23.72 -2.96 7.96
CA LEU A 116 24.15 -1.66 7.46
C LEU A 116 25.67 -1.55 7.49
N PRO A 117 26.33 -1.40 6.31
CA PRO A 117 27.76 -1.09 6.26
C PRO A 117 28.02 0.36 6.71
N PRO A 118 29.28 0.73 6.96
CA PRO A 118 29.64 2.10 7.31
C PRO A 118 29.13 3.13 6.30
N THR A 119 28.69 4.26 6.81
CA THR A 119 28.18 5.37 5.99
C THR A 119 29.28 6.02 5.19
N THR A 120 29.03 6.29 3.91
CA THR A 120 29.90 7.05 3.00
C THR A 120 29.31 8.44 2.78
N VAL A 121 30.13 9.47 2.81
CA VAL A 121 29.69 10.83 2.48
C VAL A 121 29.80 11.05 0.98
N LEU A 122 28.66 11.36 0.34
CA LEU A 122 28.59 11.71 -1.08
C LEU A 122 28.37 13.21 -1.23
N GLU A 123 29.20 13.86 -2.06
CA GLU A 123 29.08 15.27 -2.39
C GLU A 123 28.60 15.46 -3.83
N ARG A 124 28.08 16.67 -4.13
CA ARG A 124 27.61 17.01 -5.48
C ARG A 124 28.72 16.82 -6.51
N GLY A 125 28.40 16.08 -7.57
CA GLY A 125 29.37 15.83 -8.66
C GLY A 125 30.27 14.60 -8.45
N MET A 126 30.22 13.96 -7.29
CA MET A 126 30.85 12.65 -7.11
C MET A 126 30.05 11.59 -7.90
N VAL A 127 30.78 10.90 -8.77
CA VAL A 127 30.25 9.70 -9.44
C VAL A 127 30.74 8.51 -8.63
N ILE A 128 29.81 7.73 -8.06
CA ILE A 128 30.18 6.45 -7.47
C ILE A 128 30.43 5.50 -8.64
N SER A 129 31.71 5.37 -9.01
CA SER A 129 32.09 4.42 -10.04
C SER A 129 32.23 3.03 -9.46
N PRO A 130 31.75 1.98 -10.16
CA PRO A 130 32.09 0.60 -9.81
C PRO A 130 33.59 0.32 -9.75
N ALA A 131 34.39 1.14 -10.45
CA ALA A 131 35.83 1.01 -10.53
C ALA A 131 36.60 1.56 -9.31
N ASN A 132 35.95 2.23 -8.37
CA ASN A 132 36.60 2.72 -7.14
C ASN A 132 36.68 1.64 -6.04
N HIS A 133 36.46 0.35 -6.35
CA HIS A 133 36.97 -0.73 -5.53
C HIS A 133 38.49 -0.75 -5.65
N GLU A 134 39.15 -0.14 -4.69
CA GLU A 134 40.59 -0.38 -4.51
C GLU A 134 40.80 -1.90 -4.36
N ASP A 135 41.77 -2.44 -5.05
CA ASP A 135 42.16 -3.84 -4.96
C ASP A 135 42.34 -4.24 -3.49
N GLY A 136 41.41 -5.07 -2.97
CA GLY A 136 41.41 -5.53 -1.58
C GLY A 136 40.16 -5.25 -0.76
N MET A 137 39.16 -4.54 -1.28
CA MET A 137 37.87 -4.35 -0.58
C MET A 137 37.06 -5.66 -0.56
N ALA A 138 36.58 -6.04 0.62
CA ALA A 138 35.69 -7.19 0.76
C ALA A 138 34.38 -6.96 -0.01
N CYS A 139 33.86 -8.02 -0.65
CA CYS A 139 32.54 -7.95 -1.29
C CYS A 139 31.48 -7.51 -0.28
N PRO A 140 30.52 -6.65 -0.67
CA PRO A 140 29.43 -6.31 0.22
C PRO A 140 28.65 -7.58 0.64
N PRO A 141 28.27 -7.70 1.92
CA PRO A 141 27.50 -8.82 2.39
C PRO A 141 26.10 -8.81 1.75
N VAL A 142 25.62 -9.99 1.39
CA VAL A 142 24.22 -10.20 0.98
C VAL A 142 23.50 -10.89 2.12
N ILE A 143 22.42 -10.30 2.57
CA ILE A 143 21.63 -10.80 3.70
C ILE A 143 20.45 -11.60 3.14
N ASP A 144 20.41 -12.89 3.48
CA ASP A 144 19.25 -13.73 3.15
C ASP A 144 18.10 -13.41 4.11
N VAL A 145 16.93 -13.12 3.56
CA VAL A 145 15.74 -12.69 4.32
C VAL A 145 14.57 -13.60 3.99
N ASP A 146 14.02 -14.24 4.99
CA ASP A 146 12.86 -15.12 4.83
C ASP A 146 11.61 -14.33 4.50
N VAL A 147 10.97 -14.70 3.39
CA VAL A 147 9.70 -14.14 2.91
C VAL A 147 8.75 -15.26 2.52
N ALA A 148 7.45 -15.10 2.76
CA ALA A 148 6.48 -16.06 2.26
C ALA A 148 6.28 -15.89 0.75
N ALA A 149 6.28 -16.96 0.00
CA ALA A 149 5.88 -16.94 -1.39
C ALA A 149 4.41 -16.50 -1.53
N ASP A 150 4.07 -15.89 -2.65
CA ASP A 150 2.69 -15.52 -2.95
C ASP A 150 1.82 -16.79 -3.12
N HIS A 151 0.52 -16.64 -2.83
CA HIS A 151 -0.47 -17.66 -3.13
C HIS A 151 -0.69 -17.76 -4.64
N ASP A 152 -1.38 -18.82 -5.07
CA ASP A 152 -1.66 -19.09 -6.48
C ASP A 152 -2.55 -17.98 -7.08
N MET A 153 -2.05 -17.33 -8.14
CA MET A 153 -2.79 -16.34 -8.93
C MET A 153 -4.07 -16.89 -9.56
N ASP A 154 -4.10 -18.16 -9.89
CA ASP A 154 -5.25 -18.80 -10.53
C ASP A 154 -6.49 -18.80 -9.61
N GLU A 155 -6.28 -18.71 -8.30
CA GLU A 155 -7.37 -18.64 -7.33
C GLU A 155 -8.21 -17.37 -7.48
N THR A 156 -7.65 -16.31 -8.04
CA THR A 156 -8.32 -15.02 -8.23
C THR A 156 -9.43 -15.06 -9.29
N ASP A 157 -9.55 -16.11 -10.09
CA ASP A 157 -10.59 -16.24 -11.12
C ASP A 157 -12.02 -16.32 -10.53
N LYS A 158 -12.14 -16.66 -9.24
CA LYS A 158 -13.40 -16.72 -8.51
C LYS A 158 -13.87 -15.37 -7.99
N LEU A 159 -13.06 -14.31 -8.17
CA LEU A 159 -13.34 -12.98 -7.66
C LEU A 159 -13.86 -12.06 -8.77
N LEU A 160 -14.87 -11.27 -8.43
CA LEU A 160 -15.37 -10.19 -9.28
C LEU A 160 -15.57 -8.94 -8.40
N PHE A 161 -14.83 -7.89 -8.69
CA PHE A 161 -14.89 -6.63 -7.96
C PHE A 161 -15.76 -5.62 -8.67
N GLY A 162 -16.38 -4.73 -7.90
CA GLY A 162 -17.18 -3.64 -8.42
C GLY A 162 -16.94 -2.35 -7.66
N LEU A 163 -16.89 -1.25 -8.40
CA LEU A 163 -16.78 0.10 -7.86
C LEU A 163 -17.61 1.09 -8.68
N ALA A 164 -17.94 2.21 -8.05
CA ALA A 164 -18.65 3.32 -8.68
C ALA A 164 -17.73 4.54 -8.68
N THR A 165 -17.33 5.02 -9.87
CA THR A 165 -16.43 6.20 -9.98
C THR A 165 -16.66 6.91 -11.33
N SER A 166 -15.82 7.88 -11.65
CA SER A 166 -15.77 8.50 -12.99
C SER A 166 -14.57 7.99 -13.79
N ALA A 167 -14.67 8.07 -15.11
CA ALA A 167 -13.61 7.68 -16.02
C ALA A 167 -12.28 8.41 -15.76
N ASP A 168 -12.35 9.73 -15.49
CA ASP A 168 -11.16 10.55 -15.17
C ASP A 168 -10.46 10.14 -13.86
N ARG A 169 -11.22 9.72 -12.86
CA ARG A 169 -10.61 9.22 -11.60
C ARG A 169 -9.92 7.89 -11.83
N LEU A 170 -10.55 7.02 -12.61
CA LEU A 170 -10.01 5.70 -12.93
C LEU A 170 -8.65 5.79 -13.63
N ASP A 171 -8.47 6.72 -14.57
CA ASP A 171 -7.19 6.94 -15.27
C ASP A 171 -6.06 7.30 -14.30
N ARG A 172 -6.35 8.15 -13.31
CA ARG A 172 -5.37 8.56 -12.28
C ARG A 172 -4.98 7.42 -11.35
N LEU A 173 -5.85 6.45 -11.16
CA LEU A 173 -5.66 5.30 -10.28
C LEU A 173 -5.10 4.06 -11.01
N LEU A 174 -4.86 4.17 -12.33
CA LEU A 174 -4.38 3.06 -13.14
C LEU A 174 -3.16 2.32 -12.54
N PRO A 175 -2.10 2.97 -12.04
CA PRO A 175 -0.96 2.26 -11.47
C PRO A 175 -1.33 1.39 -10.25
N SER A 176 -2.19 1.87 -9.36
CA SER A 176 -2.67 1.10 -8.20
C SER A 176 -3.58 -0.05 -8.60
N LEU A 177 -4.44 0.16 -9.61
CA LEU A 177 -5.28 -0.89 -10.18
C LEU A 177 -4.44 -1.98 -10.86
N LEU A 178 -3.40 -1.60 -11.60
CA LEU A 178 -2.47 -2.55 -12.21
C LEU A 178 -1.74 -3.38 -11.16
N TYR A 179 -1.33 -2.78 -10.05
CA TYR A 179 -0.73 -3.53 -8.96
C TYR A 179 -1.71 -4.54 -8.35
N SER A 180 -2.91 -4.09 -7.95
CA SER A 180 -3.88 -4.94 -7.25
C SER A 180 -4.46 -6.02 -8.17
N TYR A 181 -4.88 -5.66 -9.38
CA TYR A 181 -5.66 -6.53 -10.28
C TYR A 181 -4.91 -6.96 -11.54
N GLY A 182 -3.88 -6.24 -11.95
CA GLY A 182 -3.12 -6.55 -13.17
C GLY A 182 -2.48 -7.93 -13.11
N ASN A 183 -2.53 -8.65 -14.24
CA ASN A 183 -2.02 -10.02 -14.37
C ASN A 183 -2.65 -11.04 -13.38
N THR A 184 -3.81 -10.70 -12.79
CA THR A 184 -4.66 -11.65 -12.06
C THR A 184 -5.78 -12.15 -12.96
N LYS A 185 -6.55 -13.12 -12.49
CA LYS A 185 -7.77 -13.60 -13.16
C LYS A 185 -9.06 -12.99 -12.60
N ALA A 186 -8.95 -12.05 -11.66
CA ALA A 186 -10.09 -11.34 -11.10
C ALA A 186 -10.70 -10.38 -12.13
N GLY A 187 -12.03 -10.32 -12.19
CA GLY A 187 -12.74 -9.32 -12.98
C GLY A 187 -13.01 -8.05 -12.19
N VAL A 188 -13.09 -6.92 -12.87
CA VAL A 188 -13.46 -5.63 -12.29
C VAL A 188 -14.58 -5.00 -13.10
N ILE A 189 -15.66 -4.61 -12.44
CA ILE A 189 -16.77 -3.83 -13.01
C ILE A 189 -16.71 -2.42 -12.46
N VAL A 190 -16.83 -1.43 -13.34
CA VAL A 190 -16.89 -0.02 -12.93
C VAL A 190 -18.17 0.60 -13.46
N LEU A 191 -19.02 1.04 -12.54
CA LEU A 191 -20.19 1.84 -12.90
C LEU A 191 -19.79 3.32 -13.00
N VAL A 192 -19.89 3.87 -14.20
CA VAL A 192 -19.57 5.29 -14.50
C VAL A 192 -20.82 6.09 -14.82
N PRO A 193 -20.79 7.44 -14.67
CA PRO A 193 -21.91 8.30 -15.08
C PRO A 193 -22.23 8.16 -16.56
N ASN A 194 -23.50 8.39 -16.92
CA ASN A 194 -23.90 8.43 -18.34
C ASN A 194 -23.20 9.54 -19.14
N SER A 195 -22.72 10.59 -18.46
CA SER A 195 -21.99 11.71 -19.06
C SER A 195 -20.58 11.36 -19.51
N ASP A 196 -20.02 10.22 -19.05
CA ASP A 196 -18.66 9.83 -19.43
C ASP A 196 -18.65 9.40 -20.90
N ASP A 197 -17.74 9.99 -21.66
CA ASP A 197 -17.59 9.75 -23.10
C ASP A 197 -16.64 8.57 -23.35
N ASP A 198 -16.80 7.95 -24.54
CA ASP A 198 -15.88 6.95 -25.11
C ASP A 198 -15.37 5.84 -24.14
N ILE A 199 -16.25 5.33 -23.28
CA ILE A 199 -15.90 4.28 -22.32
C ILE A 199 -15.36 3.00 -22.98
N ALA A 200 -15.77 2.69 -24.23
CA ALA A 200 -15.29 1.52 -24.94
C ALA A 200 -13.80 1.60 -25.29
N LYS A 201 -13.32 2.79 -25.65
CA LYS A 201 -11.90 3.04 -25.90
C LYS A 201 -11.10 2.94 -24.60
N GLN A 202 -11.61 3.51 -23.52
CA GLN A 202 -10.98 3.47 -22.21
C GLN A 202 -10.96 2.03 -21.66
N GLU A 203 -12.03 1.27 -21.77
CA GLU A 203 -12.05 -0.16 -21.41
C GLU A 203 -10.97 -0.93 -22.19
N THR A 204 -10.87 -0.71 -23.51
CA THR A 204 -9.84 -1.32 -24.34
C THR A 204 -8.44 -0.93 -23.88
N TYR A 205 -8.24 0.32 -23.49
CA TYR A 205 -6.96 0.81 -22.96
C TYR A 205 -6.53 0.09 -21.67
N PHE A 206 -7.46 -0.12 -20.73
CA PHE A 206 -7.20 -0.84 -19.48
C PHE A 206 -6.95 -2.33 -19.72
N ARG A 207 -7.74 -2.96 -20.57
CA ARG A 207 -7.61 -4.39 -20.89
C ARG A 207 -6.29 -4.71 -21.59
N ASN A 208 -5.83 -3.84 -22.50
CA ASN A 208 -4.53 -3.99 -23.15
C ASN A 208 -3.34 -3.89 -22.19
N ARG A 209 -3.57 -3.41 -20.96
CA ARG A 209 -2.60 -3.35 -19.86
C ARG A 209 -2.72 -4.48 -18.84
N GLY A 210 -3.56 -5.48 -19.13
CA GLY A 210 -3.70 -6.67 -18.28
C GLY A 210 -4.75 -6.56 -17.18
N LEU A 211 -5.67 -5.58 -17.26
CA LEU A 211 -6.84 -5.50 -16.37
C LEU A 211 -8.06 -6.14 -17.06
N ASP A 212 -8.65 -7.16 -16.44
CA ASP A 212 -9.97 -7.67 -16.88
C ASP A 212 -11.07 -6.75 -16.33
N LEU A 213 -11.27 -5.61 -17.01
CA LEU A 213 -12.13 -4.51 -16.56
C LEU A 213 -13.26 -4.28 -17.55
N ARG A 214 -14.47 -4.03 -17.02
CA ARG A 214 -15.68 -3.62 -17.73
C ARG A 214 -16.15 -2.25 -17.24
N LEU A 215 -16.38 -1.33 -18.18
CA LEU A 215 -17.01 -0.04 -17.92
C LEU A 215 -18.49 -0.09 -18.32
N ILE A 216 -19.37 0.23 -17.37
CA ILE A 216 -20.83 0.21 -17.60
C ILE A 216 -21.39 1.60 -17.26
N LYS A 217 -22.05 2.25 -18.21
CA LYS A 217 -22.76 3.51 -17.98
C LYS A 217 -23.99 3.28 -17.10
N SER A 218 -24.18 4.16 -16.12
CA SER A 218 -25.32 4.08 -15.20
C SER A 218 -25.99 5.45 -15.07
N PRO A 219 -27.32 5.51 -15.18
CA PRO A 219 -28.09 6.73 -14.98
C PRO A 219 -28.27 7.11 -13.51
N LEU A 220 -27.91 6.21 -12.59
CA LEU A 220 -28.02 6.42 -11.15
C LEU A 220 -27.03 7.48 -10.66
N ASP A 221 -27.36 8.19 -9.58
CA ASP A 221 -26.41 9.03 -8.86
C ASP A 221 -25.29 8.21 -8.22
N PHE A 222 -24.28 8.87 -7.67
CA PHE A 222 -23.07 8.21 -7.16
C PHE A 222 -23.38 7.18 -6.07
N THR A 223 -24.23 7.53 -5.09
CA THR A 223 -24.55 6.65 -3.95
C THR A 223 -25.41 5.47 -4.39
N ALA A 224 -26.39 5.72 -5.26
CA ALA A 224 -27.25 4.68 -5.82
C ALA A 224 -26.50 3.72 -6.76
N ARG A 225 -25.47 4.21 -7.48
CA ARG A 225 -24.60 3.37 -8.32
C ARG A 225 -23.84 2.31 -7.52
N TYR A 226 -23.38 2.65 -6.31
CA TYR A 226 -22.69 1.68 -5.47
C TYR A 226 -23.57 0.45 -5.16
N PHE A 227 -24.84 0.66 -4.78
CA PHE A 227 -25.79 -0.45 -4.63
C PHE A 227 -26.22 -1.05 -5.98
N GLY A 228 -26.22 -0.24 -7.05
CA GLY A 228 -26.48 -0.68 -8.43
C GLY A 228 -25.52 -1.76 -8.93
N LEU A 229 -24.35 -1.93 -8.30
CA LEU A 229 -23.43 -3.04 -8.57
C LEU A 229 -24.08 -4.42 -8.37
N VAL A 230 -25.12 -4.56 -7.55
CA VAL A 230 -25.86 -5.82 -7.39
C VAL A 230 -26.35 -6.35 -8.73
N GLN A 231 -27.00 -5.51 -9.54
CA GLN A 231 -27.50 -5.90 -10.86
C GLN A 231 -26.35 -6.12 -11.85
N ALA A 232 -25.34 -5.27 -11.83
CA ALA A 232 -24.19 -5.41 -12.72
C ALA A 232 -23.43 -6.73 -12.45
N PHE A 233 -23.21 -7.10 -11.20
CA PHE A 233 -22.61 -8.38 -10.84
C PHE A 233 -23.45 -9.56 -11.32
N ALA A 234 -24.75 -9.55 -11.06
CA ALA A 234 -25.65 -10.63 -11.46
C ALA A 234 -25.63 -10.82 -12.99
N GLU A 235 -25.62 -9.73 -13.76
CA GLU A 235 -25.58 -9.79 -15.23
C GLU A 235 -24.25 -10.36 -15.74
N ILE A 236 -23.12 -9.85 -15.25
CA ILE A 236 -21.78 -10.33 -15.66
C ILE A 236 -21.55 -11.79 -15.28
N ILE A 237 -22.05 -12.24 -14.12
CA ILE A 237 -21.96 -13.65 -13.73
C ILE A 237 -22.76 -14.53 -14.72
N ARG A 238 -23.95 -14.10 -15.12
CA ARG A 238 -24.76 -14.88 -16.07
C ARG A 238 -24.18 -14.95 -17.47
N THR A 239 -23.55 -13.86 -17.92
CA THR A 239 -23.17 -13.72 -19.33
C THR A 239 -21.70 -14.02 -19.59
N GLU A 240 -20.80 -13.66 -18.68
CA GLU A 240 -19.36 -13.68 -18.94
C GLU A 240 -18.54 -14.48 -17.93
N ARG A 241 -18.92 -14.47 -16.62
CA ARG A 241 -18.09 -15.02 -15.54
C ARG A 241 -18.86 -16.00 -14.62
N PRO A 242 -19.39 -17.13 -15.16
CA PRO A 242 -20.18 -18.08 -14.37
C PRO A 242 -19.38 -18.78 -13.25
N GLN A 243 -18.05 -18.75 -13.31
CA GLN A 243 -17.17 -19.33 -12.28
C GLN A 243 -17.05 -18.45 -11.02
N THR A 244 -17.51 -17.18 -11.04
CA THR A 244 -17.44 -16.26 -9.91
C THR A 244 -18.14 -16.83 -8.67
N LYS A 245 -17.48 -16.72 -7.52
CA LYS A 245 -18.00 -17.17 -6.21
C LYS A 245 -18.10 -16.02 -5.22
N TRP A 246 -17.25 -15.03 -5.35
CA TRP A 246 -17.11 -13.90 -4.44
C TRP A 246 -17.19 -12.58 -5.17
N LEU A 247 -17.99 -11.69 -4.66
CA LEU A 247 -18.21 -10.33 -5.13
C LEU A 247 -17.54 -9.38 -4.15
N GLY A 248 -16.71 -8.47 -4.68
CA GLY A 248 -16.05 -7.45 -3.88
C GLY A 248 -16.62 -6.06 -4.18
N TRP A 249 -17.29 -5.41 -3.22
CA TRP A 249 -17.57 -3.98 -3.31
C TRP A 249 -16.40 -3.21 -2.75
N ILE A 250 -15.92 -2.24 -3.49
CA ILE A 250 -14.74 -1.43 -3.12
C ILE A 250 -14.96 0.04 -3.50
N ASP A 251 -14.20 0.90 -2.85
CA ASP A 251 -14.05 2.28 -3.28
C ASP A 251 -12.91 2.40 -4.32
N ASP A 252 -12.85 3.50 -5.05
CA ASP A 252 -11.87 3.65 -6.12
C ASP A 252 -10.42 3.83 -5.60
N ASP A 253 -10.23 4.18 -4.34
CA ASP A 253 -8.96 4.21 -3.64
C ASP A 253 -8.78 3.07 -2.60
N THR A 254 -9.54 1.97 -2.73
CA THR A 254 -9.22 0.70 -2.06
C THR A 254 -8.01 0.06 -2.72
N PHE A 255 -7.01 -0.30 -1.92
CA PHE A 255 -5.77 -0.91 -2.39
C PHE A 255 -5.50 -2.24 -1.69
N PHE A 256 -5.42 -3.34 -2.45
CA PHE A 256 -5.06 -4.65 -1.93
C PHE A 256 -3.56 -4.93 -2.09
N LEU A 257 -2.89 -5.28 -1.00
CA LEU A 257 -1.47 -5.63 -1.01
C LEU A 257 -1.21 -6.95 -1.75
N SER A 258 -2.10 -7.93 -1.61
CA SER A 258 -1.98 -9.23 -2.28
C SER A 258 -3.35 -9.84 -2.57
N LEU A 259 -3.84 -9.68 -3.78
CA LEU A 259 -5.13 -10.26 -4.19
C LEU A 259 -5.14 -11.81 -4.15
N PRO A 260 -4.05 -12.53 -4.49
CA PRO A 260 -3.98 -13.97 -4.29
C PRO A 260 -4.16 -14.40 -2.83
N THR A 261 -3.67 -13.61 -1.87
CA THR A 261 -3.89 -13.87 -0.44
C THR A 261 -5.37 -13.71 -0.08
N ILE A 262 -6.04 -12.65 -0.56
CA ILE A 262 -7.49 -12.48 -0.39
C ILE A 262 -8.25 -13.69 -0.94
N ALA A 263 -7.92 -14.13 -2.15
CA ALA A 263 -8.56 -15.29 -2.77
C ALA A 263 -8.36 -16.57 -1.93
N HIS A 264 -7.15 -16.75 -1.40
CA HIS A 264 -6.83 -17.91 -0.55
C HIS A 264 -7.62 -17.91 0.77
N GLU A 265 -7.69 -16.79 1.46
CA GLU A 265 -8.44 -16.65 2.72
C GLU A 265 -9.95 -16.88 2.51
N LEU A 266 -10.50 -16.41 1.40
CA LEU A 266 -11.91 -16.64 1.07
C LEU A 266 -12.27 -18.12 0.85
N LYS A 267 -11.28 -18.99 0.56
CA LYS A 267 -11.51 -20.44 0.48
C LYS A 267 -11.85 -21.10 1.82
N LEU A 268 -11.54 -20.43 2.93
CA LEU A 268 -11.89 -20.92 4.26
C LEU A 268 -13.41 -20.90 4.51
N PHE A 269 -14.16 -20.20 3.66
CA PHE A 269 -15.62 -20.08 3.76
C PHE A 269 -16.33 -21.00 2.77
N ASP A 270 -17.45 -21.58 3.20
CA ASP A 270 -18.30 -22.40 2.34
C ASP A 270 -19.04 -21.51 1.32
N VAL A 271 -18.57 -21.54 0.08
CA VAL A 271 -19.11 -20.72 -1.03
C VAL A 271 -20.57 -20.97 -1.36
N ASN A 272 -21.19 -22.05 -0.83
CA ASN A 272 -22.60 -22.35 -1.03
C ASN A 272 -23.52 -21.74 0.04
N LYS A 273 -22.91 -21.06 1.03
CA LYS A 273 -23.63 -20.34 2.08
C LYS A 273 -23.60 -18.84 1.84
N LYS A 274 -24.53 -18.13 2.46
CA LYS A 274 -24.57 -16.68 2.44
C LYS A 274 -23.50 -16.13 3.39
N HIS A 275 -22.60 -15.33 2.86
CA HIS A 275 -21.53 -14.66 3.62
C HIS A 275 -21.50 -13.18 3.30
N TYR A 276 -21.40 -12.38 4.34
CA TYR A 276 -21.14 -10.95 4.32
C TYR A 276 -19.89 -10.69 5.16
N ILE A 277 -18.78 -10.34 4.51
CA ILE A 277 -17.44 -10.28 5.12
C ILE A 277 -16.84 -8.91 4.85
N GLY A 278 -16.18 -8.31 5.83
CA GLY A 278 -15.50 -7.03 5.67
C GLY A 278 -15.01 -6.47 7.00
N ALA A 279 -14.79 -5.18 7.06
CA ALA A 279 -14.28 -4.50 8.25
C ALA A 279 -15.20 -3.35 8.67
N LEU A 280 -15.24 -3.09 9.98
CA LEU A 280 -15.77 -1.84 10.52
C LEU A 280 -14.79 -0.69 10.24
N SER A 281 -15.29 0.54 10.27
CA SER A 281 -14.45 1.72 10.38
C SER A 281 -13.65 1.72 11.69
N GLU A 282 -12.45 2.25 11.69
CA GLU A 282 -11.66 2.53 12.89
C GLU A 282 -12.27 3.68 13.71
N ALA A 283 -13.01 4.59 13.07
CA ALA A 283 -13.70 5.69 13.73
C ALA A 283 -15.04 5.24 14.31
N SER A 284 -15.18 5.27 15.63
CA SER A 284 -16.41 4.83 16.32
C SER A 284 -17.65 5.62 15.90
N TRP A 285 -17.50 6.94 15.62
CA TRP A 285 -18.60 7.78 15.16
C TRP A 285 -19.17 7.33 13.81
N GLN A 286 -18.36 6.76 12.93
CA GLN A 286 -18.83 6.16 11.67
C GLN A 286 -19.74 4.98 11.95
N VAL A 287 -19.32 4.09 12.84
CA VAL A 287 -20.09 2.91 13.23
C VAL A 287 -21.38 3.30 13.96
N ASP A 288 -21.34 4.33 14.81
CA ASP A 288 -22.53 4.86 15.48
C ASP A 288 -23.55 5.45 14.50
N ASN A 289 -23.08 6.11 13.44
CA ASN A 289 -23.95 6.76 12.46
C ASN A 289 -24.48 5.79 11.39
N PHE A 290 -23.66 4.86 10.93
CA PHE A 290 -23.98 4.00 9.79
C PHE A 290 -24.31 2.57 10.19
N GLY A 291 -24.01 2.19 11.44
CA GLY A 291 -24.27 0.86 11.99
C GLY A 291 -23.09 -0.11 11.83
N HIS A 292 -23.31 -1.34 12.33
CA HIS A 292 -22.35 -2.44 12.23
C HIS A 292 -22.38 -3.06 10.84
N ILE A 293 -21.82 -2.36 9.86
CA ILE A 293 -21.72 -2.76 8.45
C ILE A 293 -20.26 -2.94 8.05
N ALA A 294 -20.01 -3.63 6.94
CA ALA A 294 -18.71 -3.58 6.29
C ALA A 294 -18.60 -2.29 5.49
N PHE A 295 -17.49 -1.57 5.69
CA PHE A 295 -17.21 -0.31 5.01
C PHE A 295 -16.50 -0.56 3.68
N GLY A 296 -16.92 0.18 2.63
CA GLY A 296 -16.52 -0.04 1.25
C GLY A 296 -15.03 0.09 1.00
N GLY A 297 -14.41 1.09 1.60
CA GLY A 297 -12.97 1.36 1.40
C GLY A 297 -12.05 0.27 1.96
N ALA A 298 -12.48 -0.47 2.99
CA ALA A 298 -11.78 -1.66 3.46
C ALA A 298 -11.92 -2.85 2.51
N GLY A 299 -12.94 -2.84 1.67
CA GLY A 299 -13.38 -3.96 0.85
C GLY A 299 -14.47 -4.80 1.53
N VAL A 300 -15.55 -5.01 0.80
CA VAL A 300 -16.71 -5.81 1.24
C VAL A 300 -16.82 -7.05 0.38
N PHE A 301 -16.82 -8.22 0.97
CA PHE A 301 -16.94 -9.49 0.25
C PHE A 301 -18.30 -10.15 0.53
N VAL A 302 -18.98 -10.49 -0.56
CA VAL A 302 -20.30 -11.13 -0.54
C VAL A 302 -20.24 -12.42 -1.34
N SER A 303 -20.75 -13.52 -0.80
CA SER A 303 -20.86 -14.77 -1.55
C SER A 303 -21.95 -14.72 -2.60
N LYS A 304 -21.80 -15.52 -3.68
CA LYS A 304 -22.83 -15.59 -4.73
C LYS A 304 -24.24 -15.90 -4.21
N PRO A 305 -24.49 -16.85 -3.28
CA PRO A 305 -25.83 -17.09 -2.73
C PRO A 305 -26.45 -15.87 -2.03
N LEU A 306 -25.64 -15.00 -1.44
CA LEU A 306 -26.12 -13.74 -0.87
C LEU A 306 -26.42 -12.71 -1.95
N LEU A 307 -25.62 -12.64 -3.02
CA LEU A 307 -25.93 -11.80 -4.19
C LEU A 307 -27.29 -12.15 -4.80
N ASP A 308 -27.60 -13.45 -4.95
CA ASP A 308 -28.89 -13.91 -5.50
C ASP A 308 -30.08 -13.41 -4.63
N THR A 309 -29.88 -13.32 -3.31
CA THR A 309 -30.85 -12.71 -2.40
C THR A 309 -30.96 -11.19 -2.61
N LEU A 310 -29.82 -10.49 -2.70
CA LEU A 310 -29.79 -9.04 -2.93
C LEU A 310 -30.45 -8.66 -4.27
N GLU A 311 -30.24 -9.45 -5.32
CA GLU A 311 -30.89 -9.26 -6.63
C GLU A 311 -32.41 -9.38 -6.50
N THR A 312 -32.90 -10.35 -5.72
CA THR A 312 -34.36 -10.55 -5.50
C THR A 312 -35.02 -9.33 -4.85
N TYR A 313 -34.33 -8.66 -3.93
CA TYR A 313 -34.86 -7.52 -3.19
C TYR A 313 -34.26 -6.17 -3.66
N TYR A 314 -33.66 -6.15 -4.85
CA TYR A 314 -32.95 -4.98 -5.34
C TYR A 314 -33.81 -3.73 -5.39
N ASP A 315 -34.99 -3.79 -6.02
CA ASP A 315 -35.85 -2.64 -6.19
C ASP A 315 -36.36 -2.09 -4.85
N GLU A 316 -36.68 -2.97 -3.89
CA GLU A 316 -37.09 -2.57 -2.54
C GLU A 316 -35.94 -1.82 -1.84
N CYS A 317 -34.73 -2.40 -1.79
CA CYS A 317 -33.59 -1.78 -1.14
C CYS A 317 -33.16 -0.48 -1.83
N GLN A 318 -33.19 -0.44 -3.16
CA GLN A 318 -32.81 0.74 -3.94
C GLN A 318 -33.77 1.92 -3.68
N SER A 319 -35.02 1.64 -3.39
CA SER A 319 -36.05 2.65 -3.13
C SER A 319 -35.94 3.35 -1.76
N TRP A 320 -35.04 2.93 -0.87
CA TRP A 320 -34.96 3.47 0.52
C TRP A 320 -34.42 4.89 0.63
N GLY A 321 -34.26 5.61 -0.46
CA GLY A 321 -33.81 7.00 -0.48
C GLY A 321 -32.28 7.12 -0.49
N GLU A 322 -31.80 8.37 -0.36
CA GLU A 322 -30.39 8.69 -0.39
C GLU A 322 -29.72 8.30 0.92
N GLN A 323 -28.69 7.47 0.83
CA GLN A 323 -27.79 7.08 1.92
C GLN A 323 -26.48 6.54 1.34
N PRO A 324 -25.38 6.49 2.11
CA PRO A 324 -24.13 5.90 1.65
C PRO A 324 -24.34 4.48 1.09
N GLY A 325 -23.63 4.14 0.03
CA GLY A 325 -23.87 2.92 -0.72
C GLY A 325 -23.60 1.64 0.10
N ASP A 326 -22.55 1.65 0.92
CA ASP A 326 -22.22 0.56 1.84
C ASP A 326 -23.23 0.43 2.99
N GLN A 327 -23.79 1.54 3.49
CA GLN A 327 -24.88 1.53 4.45
C GLN A 327 -26.13 0.87 3.84
N LYS A 328 -26.50 1.26 2.61
CA LYS A 328 -27.64 0.65 1.90
C LYS A 328 -27.43 -0.85 1.71
N LEU A 329 -26.24 -1.25 1.29
CA LEU A 329 -25.86 -2.66 1.13
C LEU A 329 -25.98 -3.41 2.45
N GLY A 330 -25.37 -2.91 3.52
CA GLY A 330 -25.41 -3.52 4.84
C GLY A 330 -26.84 -3.65 5.39
N GLN A 331 -27.67 -2.61 5.29
CA GLN A 331 -29.06 -2.63 5.72
C GLN A 331 -29.92 -3.63 4.91
N CYS A 332 -29.71 -3.70 3.60
CA CYS A 332 -30.40 -4.68 2.75
C CYS A 332 -30.04 -6.11 3.16
N ILE A 333 -28.76 -6.38 3.43
CA ILE A 333 -28.28 -7.67 3.93
C ILE A 333 -28.88 -7.99 5.31
N GLN A 334 -28.88 -7.05 6.24
CA GLN A 334 -29.47 -7.24 7.57
C GLN A 334 -30.95 -7.57 7.50
N ARG A 335 -31.69 -6.99 6.56
CA ARG A 335 -33.11 -7.19 6.41
C ARG A 335 -33.47 -8.50 5.69
N PHE A 336 -32.77 -8.85 4.64
CA PHE A 336 -33.17 -9.95 3.73
C PHE A 336 -32.13 -11.05 3.59
N GLY A 337 -30.88 -10.79 4.03
CA GLY A 337 -29.74 -11.69 3.80
C GLY A 337 -29.74 -12.94 4.65
N ASP A 338 -30.41 -12.92 5.83
CA ASP A 338 -30.34 -13.98 6.84
C ASP A 338 -28.86 -14.34 7.17
N THR A 339 -28.02 -13.33 7.28
CA THR A 339 -26.60 -13.45 7.64
C THR A 339 -26.14 -12.17 8.34
N HIS A 340 -25.06 -12.28 9.09
CA HIS A 340 -24.44 -11.17 9.82
C HIS A 340 -23.06 -10.86 9.25
N LEU A 341 -22.55 -9.67 9.57
CA LEU A 341 -21.19 -9.29 9.23
C LEU A 341 -20.17 -10.22 9.91
N THR A 342 -19.35 -10.87 9.12
CA THR A 342 -18.13 -11.54 9.56
C THR A 342 -16.96 -10.57 9.44
N LEU A 343 -16.34 -10.22 10.57
CA LEU A 343 -15.23 -9.28 10.59
C LEU A 343 -13.96 -9.95 10.03
N TRP A 344 -13.28 -9.22 9.13
CA TRP A 344 -11.96 -9.57 8.61
C TRP A 344 -10.91 -8.60 9.15
N PRO A 345 -10.15 -8.97 10.20
CA PRO A 345 -9.32 -8.04 10.97
C PRO A 345 -8.16 -7.37 10.21
N SER A 346 -7.73 -7.94 9.08
CA SER A 346 -6.63 -7.41 8.28
C SER A 346 -7.07 -6.52 7.12
N LEU A 347 -8.37 -6.25 6.98
CA LEU A 347 -8.90 -5.20 6.10
C LEU A 347 -9.03 -3.90 6.89
N TYR A 348 -8.58 -2.79 6.31
CA TYR A 348 -8.53 -1.49 6.98
C TYR A 348 -9.28 -0.43 6.18
N GLN A 349 -10.29 0.18 6.82
CA GLN A 349 -11.02 1.33 6.27
C GLN A 349 -10.17 2.60 6.35
N MET A 350 -9.26 2.69 7.31
CA MET A 350 -8.33 3.79 7.51
C MET A 350 -9.02 5.13 7.85
N ASP A 351 -10.20 5.10 8.48
CA ASP A 351 -10.94 6.28 8.93
C ASP A 351 -10.33 6.85 10.22
N MET A 352 -9.05 7.16 10.19
CA MET A 352 -8.32 7.72 11.33
C MET A 352 -7.97 9.18 11.05
N GLN A 353 -7.83 9.98 12.10
CA GLN A 353 -7.34 11.35 11.98
C GLN A 353 -5.84 11.39 12.33
N GLY A 354 -5.10 12.33 11.75
CA GLY A 354 -3.67 12.43 11.90
C GLY A 354 -2.90 11.62 10.86
N ASP A 355 -1.77 11.04 11.24
CA ASP A 355 -0.96 10.22 10.33
C ASP A 355 -1.15 8.72 10.58
N VAL A 356 -0.86 7.90 9.58
CA VAL A 356 -1.02 6.44 9.61
C VAL A 356 0.26 5.69 9.91
N ASP A 357 1.33 6.39 10.23
CA ASP A 357 2.65 5.81 10.40
C ASP A 357 2.66 4.67 11.42
N GLY A 358 1.96 4.86 12.56
CA GLY A 358 1.87 3.83 13.59
C GLY A 358 1.16 2.56 13.13
N VAL A 359 0.19 2.65 12.22
CA VAL A 359 -0.48 1.48 11.65
C VAL A 359 0.44 0.75 10.68
N TYR A 360 1.07 1.48 9.74
CA TYR A 360 1.96 0.88 8.76
C TYR A 360 3.21 0.26 9.39
N GLU A 361 3.71 0.85 10.48
CA GLU A 361 4.87 0.38 11.24
C GLU A 361 4.52 -0.63 12.35
N SER A 362 3.26 -1.04 12.49
CA SER A 362 2.82 -1.94 13.57
C SER A 362 3.23 -3.41 13.39
N GLY A 363 3.62 -3.81 12.20
CA GLY A 363 3.88 -5.23 11.86
C GLY A 363 2.64 -6.10 11.80
N ARG A 364 1.46 -5.51 11.84
CA ARG A 364 0.19 -6.23 11.70
C ARG A 364 0.02 -6.73 10.28
N LYS A 365 -0.76 -7.79 10.13
CA LYS A 365 -1.21 -8.24 8.82
C LYS A 365 -2.16 -7.18 8.25
N ILE A 366 -1.76 -6.58 7.13
CA ILE A 366 -2.56 -5.60 6.38
C ILE A 366 -2.80 -6.20 5.00
N GLU A 367 -4.06 -6.33 4.60
CA GLU A 367 -4.45 -6.88 3.30
C GLU A 367 -5.12 -5.83 2.43
N SER A 368 -5.76 -4.82 3.03
CA SER A 368 -6.25 -3.66 2.30
C SER A 368 -5.88 -2.36 2.99
N LEU A 369 -5.72 -1.32 2.17
CA LEU A 369 -5.51 0.07 2.57
C LEU A 369 -6.53 0.96 1.85
N HIS A 370 -6.97 2.01 2.53
CA HIS A 370 -7.86 3.01 1.98
C HIS A 370 -7.35 4.41 2.29
N HIS A 371 -7.94 5.45 1.69
CA HIS A 371 -7.55 6.87 1.85
C HIS A 371 -6.08 7.19 1.55
N TRP A 372 -5.32 6.26 0.97
CA TRP A 372 -3.90 6.43 0.69
C TRP A 372 -3.62 7.61 -0.26
N ASN A 373 -4.54 7.88 -1.20
CA ASN A 373 -4.42 8.96 -2.18
C ASN A 373 -5.21 10.20 -1.78
N SER A 374 -6.20 10.08 -0.89
CA SER A 374 -7.10 11.17 -0.50
C SER A 374 -6.65 11.87 0.78
N TRP A 375 -6.59 11.17 1.91
CA TRP A 375 -6.28 11.78 3.21
C TRP A 375 -4.80 11.75 3.55
N TYR A 376 -4.08 10.68 3.20
CA TYR A 376 -2.73 10.43 3.69
C TYR A 376 -1.63 10.69 2.67
N THR A 377 -1.98 10.84 1.39
CA THR A 377 -1.03 11.11 0.30
C THR A 377 0.18 10.17 0.30
N LYS A 378 -0.07 8.87 0.50
CA LYS A 378 0.96 7.81 0.47
C LYS A 378 1.03 7.20 -0.93
N ASP A 379 2.23 7.07 -1.46
CA ASP A 379 2.45 6.43 -2.76
C ASP A 379 2.51 4.91 -2.59
N VAL A 380 1.34 4.25 -2.59
CA VAL A 380 1.24 2.80 -2.41
C VAL A 380 1.89 2.00 -3.53
N VAL A 381 1.98 2.55 -4.73
CA VAL A 381 2.66 1.91 -5.86
C VAL A 381 4.16 1.85 -5.60
N LYS A 382 4.73 2.96 -5.14
CA LYS A 382 6.13 3.01 -4.73
C LYS A 382 6.40 2.10 -3.53
N MET A 383 5.51 2.10 -2.53
CA MET A 383 5.60 1.22 -1.36
C MET A 383 5.67 -0.27 -1.76
N THR A 384 4.93 -0.66 -2.78
CA THR A 384 4.82 -2.06 -3.21
C THR A 384 5.86 -2.49 -4.24
N SER A 385 6.76 -1.62 -4.65
CA SER A 385 7.78 -1.91 -5.68
C SER A 385 8.66 -3.11 -5.34
N ALA A 386 9.01 -3.31 -4.05
CA ALA A 386 9.82 -4.43 -3.60
C ALA A 386 9.17 -5.79 -3.89
N SER A 387 7.85 -5.85 -4.09
CA SER A 387 7.15 -7.09 -4.42
C SER A 387 7.65 -7.72 -5.72
N ALA A 388 8.20 -6.92 -6.62
CA ALA A 388 8.78 -7.39 -7.87
C ALA A 388 9.97 -8.35 -7.66
N ALA A 389 10.77 -8.15 -6.61
CA ALA A 389 11.87 -9.04 -6.26
C ALA A 389 11.53 -9.99 -5.09
N ALA A 390 10.81 -9.49 -4.08
CA ALA A 390 10.59 -10.16 -2.80
C ALA A 390 9.17 -10.72 -2.58
N GLY A 391 8.30 -10.65 -3.61
CA GLY A 391 6.90 -11.09 -3.52
C GLY A 391 6.00 -10.11 -2.77
N ARG A 392 4.69 -10.16 -3.06
CA ARG A 392 3.68 -9.22 -2.51
C ARG A 392 3.58 -9.30 -0.98
N ARG A 393 3.82 -10.49 -0.42
CA ARG A 393 3.74 -10.75 1.02
C ARG A 393 4.94 -10.21 1.83
N SER A 394 5.96 -9.66 1.17
CA SER A 394 7.06 -8.94 1.82
C SER A 394 6.69 -7.50 2.20
N ILE A 395 5.64 -6.94 1.61
CA ILE A 395 5.27 -5.53 1.80
C ILE A 395 4.73 -5.31 3.21
N LEU A 396 5.19 -4.22 3.85
CA LEU A 396 4.93 -3.87 5.25
C LEU A 396 5.38 -4.94 6.27
N ARG A 397 6.17 -5.94 5.83
CA ARG A 397 6.88 -6.82 6.74
C ARG A 397 7.99 -6.05 7.46
N ARG A 398 8.27 -6.49 8.69
CA ARG A 398 9.24 -5.80 9.56
C ARG A 398 10.39 -6.70 9.93
N TRP A 399 11.58 -6.11 9.93
CA TRP A 399 12.82 -6.77 10.39
C TRP A 399 13.58 -5.83 11.31
N VAL A 400 14.04 -6.36 12.46
CA VAL A 400 14.98 -5.68 13.35
C VAL A 400 16.39 -6.17 13.09
N PHE A 401 17.36 -5.25 13.07
CA PHE A 401 18.78 -5.54 12.83
C PHE A 401 19.67 -4.50 13.50
N ASP A 402 20.99 -4.69 13.42
CA ASP A 402 22.03 -3.80 13.95
C ASP A 402 21.71 -3.32 15.37
N GLN A 403 21.45 -4.30 16.26
CA GLN A 403 21.18 -4.04 17.67
C GLN A 403 22.50 -3.72 18.38
N GLU A 404 22.56 -2.58 19.04
CA GLU A 404 23.74 -2.13 19.79
C GLU A 404 23.35 -1.82 21.24
N GLU A 405 24.25 -2.21 22.14
CA GLU A 405 24.15 -1.86 23.56
C GLU A 405 25.44 -1.15 24.01
N ILE A 406 25.30 0.09 24.45
CA ILE A 406 26.41 0.90 24.93
C ILE A 406 26.26 1.09 26.42
N ILE A 407 27.16 0.50 27.19
CA ILE A 407 27.15 0.61 28.67
C ILE A 407 27.76 1.95 29.08
N ASN A 408 26.99 2.75 29.84
CA ASN A 408 27.47 3.94 30.47
C ASN A 408 28.34 3.52 31.70
N ASN A 409 29.64 3.67 31.60
CA ASN A 409 30.58 3.25 32.64
C ASN A 409 30.38 3.97 33.98
N ALA A 410 29.72 5.14 34.00
CA ALA A 410 29.47 5.88 35.24
C ALA A 410 28.26 5.37 36.02
N THR A 411 27.23 4.91 35.31
CA THR A 411 25.94 4.47 35.89
C THR A 411 25.77 2.95 35.88
N GLY A 412 26.56 2.23 35.07
CA GLY A 412 26.40 0.79 34.82
C GLY A 412 25.16 0.42 34.02
N LYS A 413 24.45 1.43 33.50
CA LYS A 413 23.24 1.25 32.70
C LYS A 413 23.57 1.34 31.21
N SER A 414 22.69 0.81 30.35
CA SER A 414 22.92 0.74 28.93
C SER A 414 21.94 1.60 28.09
N ILE A 415 22.50 2.24 27.09
CA ILE A 415 21.74 2.82 25.96
C ILE A 415 21.63 1.74 24.90
N ARG A 416 20.43 1.47 24.43
CA ARG A 416 20.16 0.41 23.45
C ARG A 416 19.62 1.00 22.16
N THR A 417 20.16 0.55 21.05
CA THR A 417 19.77 1.01 19.71
C THR A 417 19.29 -0.18 18.89
N PHE A 418 18.22 0.05 18.10
CA PHE A 418 17.62 -0.94 17.23
C PHE A 418 17.26 -0.28 15.92
N TRP A 419 17.55 -0.95 14.81
CA TRP A 419 17.09 -0.55 13.50
C TRP A 419 15.93 -1.45 13.08
N VAL A 420 14.83 -0.86 12.66
CA VAL A 420 13.63 -1.57 12.22
C VAL A 420 13.27 -1.12 10.80
N LEU A 421 13.35 -2.05 9.85
CA LEU A 421 12.84 -1.85 8.49
C LEU A 421 11.37 -2.26 8.44
N THR A 422 10.49 -1.37 8.00
CA THR A 422 9.16 -1.68 7.51
C THR A 422 9.21 -1.61 5.99
N ASN A 423 9.24 -2.76 5.33
CA ASN A 423 9.52 -2.84 3.90
C ASN A 423 8.53 -2.06 3.04
N GLY A 424 9.04 -1.20 2.20
CA GLY A 424 8.26 -0.32 1.33
C GLY A 424 7.72 0.92 2.03
N TYR A 425 8.02 1.14 3.33
CA TYR A 425 7.49 2.29 4.05
C TYR A 425 8.56 3.12 4.76
N SER A 426 9.20 2.54 5.77
CA SER A 426 10.16 3.28 6.59
C SER A 426 11.30 2.41 7.11
N LEU A 427 12.38 3.07 7.44
CA LEU A 427 13.48 2.54 8.24
C LEU A 427 13.62 3.44 9.47
N VAL A 428 13.53 2.86 10.66
CA VAL A 428 13.52 3.61 11.92
C VAL A 428 14.67 3.14 12.81
N LYS A 429 15.47 4.09 13.29
CA LYS A 429 16.44 3.87 14.36
C LYS A 429 15.80 4.27 15.68
N TYR A 430 15.58 3.29 16.55
CA TYR A 430 15.14 3.50 17.92
C TYR A 430 16.35 3.56 18.83
N THR A 431 16.43 4.60 19.66
CA THR A 431 17.44 4.72 20.71
C THR A 431 16.73 4.88 22.04
N TYR A 432 16.89 3.88 22.91
CA TYR A 432 16.34 3.85 24.26
C TYR A 432 17.39 4.34 25.24
N ASP A 433 17.02 5.27 26.11
CA ASP A 433 17.92 5.81 27.12
C ASP A 433 18.24 4.78 28.23
N GLU A 434 19.25 5.09 29.05
CA GLU A 434 19.73 4.22 30.09
C GLU A 434 18.71 3.95 31.22
N ASN A 435 17.59 4.67 31.27
CA ASN A 435 16.54 4.51 32.28
C ASN A 435 15.34 3.73 31.74
N THR A 436 15.32 3.40 30.48
CA THR A 436 14.21 2.65 29.88
C THR A 436 14.28 1.19 30.32
N PRO A 437 13.26 0.66 31.00
CA PRO A 437 13.24 -0.74 31.44
C PRO A 437 13.08 -1.68 30.23
N ASP A 438 13.54 -2.93 30.39
CA ASP A 438 13.52 -3.91 29.29
C ASP A 438 12.13 -4.22 28.77
N ASP A 439 11.13 -4.24 29.64
CA ASP A 439 9.73 -4.48 29.31
C ASP A 439 9.04 -3.30 28.59
N ALA A 440 9.70 -2.14 28.54
CA ALA A 440 9.25 -0.99 27.76
C ALA A 440 9.75 -1.01 26.31
N ILE A 441 10.66 -1.95 25.96
CA ILE A 441 11.12 -2.15 24.59
C ILE A 441 10.12 -3.07 23.88
N ASP A 442 9.16 -2.46 23.23
CA ASP A 442 8.10 -3.19 22.51
C ASP A 442 7.82 -2.50 21.19
N PHE A 443 8.04 -3.23 20.10
CA PHE A 443 7.79 -2.77 18.73
C PHE A 443 6.45 -3.28 18.19
N ASP A 444 5.69 -4.09 18.92
CA ASP A 444 4.43 -4.66 18.48
C ASP A 444 3.23 -3.74 18.76
N HIS A 445 3.39 -2.75 19.61
CA HIS A 445 2.36 -1.78 19.89
C HIS A 445 2.26 -0.77 18.74
N THR A 446 1.04 -0.53 18.30
CA THR A 446 0.73 0.54 17.33
C THR A 446 0.92 1.89 18.01
N GLU A 447 1.71 2.77 17.43
CA GLU A 447 1.84 4.14 17.93
C GLU A 447 0.55 4.93 17.73
N LYS A 448 0.25 5.79 18.70
CA LYS A 448 -0.85 6.73 18.60
C LYS A 448 -0.47 7.83 17.61
N THR A 449 -1.07 7.80 16.43
CA THR A 449 -0.80 8.75 15.35
C THR A 449 -2.02 9.55 14.93
N TRP A 450 -3.18 9.29 15.53
CA TRP A 450 -4.46 9.96 15.30
C TRP A 450 -5.11 10.40 16.61
N GLU A 451 -6.17 11.17 16.51
CA GLU A 451 -6.94 11.58 17.69
C GLU A 451 -7.58 10.36 18.37
N GLU A 452 -7.59 10.41 19.71
CA GLU A 452 -8.14 9.33 20.53
C GLU A 452 -9.67 9.29 20.45
N ASP A 453 -10.22 8.13 20.11
CA ASP A 453 -11.63 7.86 20.28
C ASP A 453 -11.84 7.04 21.57
N PRO A 454 -12.42 7.61 22.63
CA PRO A 454 -12.55 6.95 23.93
C PRO A 454 -13.50 5.74 23.91
N ARG A 455 -14.24 5.49 22.82
CA ARG A 455 -15.23 4.41 22.71
C ARG A 455 -14.68 3.11 22.12
N GLY A 456 -13.41 3.11 21.70
CA GLY A 456 -12.66 1.87 21.67
C GLY A 456 -12.66 1.03 20.43
N TYR A 457 -12.93 1.55 19.23
CA TYR A 457 -12.64 0.78 18.00
C TYR A 457 -11.14 0.66 17.73
N GLU A 458 -10.32 1.44 18.41
CA GLU A 458 -8.89 1.25 18.50
C GLU A 458 -8.51 -0.16 19.00
N ALA A 459 -9.40 -0.87 19.66
CA ALA A 459 -9.17 -2.26 20.04
C ALA A 459 -8.82 -3.16 18.83
N ARG A 460 -9.27 -2.83 17.62
CA ARG A 460 -8.83 -3.50 16.39
C ARG A 460 -7.35 -3.30 16.09
N LEU A 461 -6.82 -2.15 16.44
CA LEU A 461 -5.42 -1.79 16.21
C LEU A 461 -4.52 -2.34 17.33
N GLY A 462 -5.11 -2.83 18.43
CA GLY A 462 -4.43 -3.35 19.60
C GLY A 462 -3.87 -2.26 20.49
N PRO A 463 -3.00 -2.62 21.45
CA PRO A 463 -2.42 -1.66 22.38
C PRO A 463 -1.73 -0.54 21.61
N LEU A 464 -2.06 0.71 21.98
CA LEU A 464 -1.45 1.91 21.42
C LEU A 464 -0.35 2.41 22.35
N ARG A 465 0.75 2.88 21.79
CA ARG A 465 1.74 3.63 22.55
C ARG A 465 1.77 5.08 22.06
N PRO A 466 2.12 6.02 22.96
CA PRO A 466 2.29 7.41 22.58
C PRO A 466 3.29 7.56 21.42
N LYS A 467 3.04 8.52 20.54
CA LYS A 467 3.96 8.84 19.44
C LYS A 467 5.38 9.18 19.95
N ASP A 468 5.42 9.95 21.02
CA ASP A 468 6.65 10.32 21.72
C ASP A 468 6.73 9.51 23.02
N HIS A 469 7.17 8.25 22.92
CA HIS A 469 7.36 7.40 24.11
C HIS A 469 8.47 7.98 24.98
N PRO A 470 8.26 8.19 26.31
CA PRO A 470 9.31 8.66 27.21
C PRO A 470 10.53 7.73 27.19
N GLY A 471 11.72 8.31 27.08
CA GLY A 471 12.98 7.54 27.06
C GLY A 471 13.34 6.89 25.74
N VAL A 472 12.59 7.15 24.66
CA VAL A 472 12.96 6.71 23.32
C VAL A 472 13.11 7.89 22.35
N THR A 473 14.17 7.84 21.55
CA THR A 473 14.36 8.72 20.40
C THR A 473 14.17 7.92 19.13
N LYS A 474 13.44 8.49 18.16
CA LYS A 474 13.16 7.88 16.86
C LYS A 474 13.76 8.73 15.76
N ASP A 475 14.72 8.17 15.05
CA ASP A 475 15.21 8.71 13.80
C ASP A 475 14.60 7.93 12.65
N ARG A 476 13.88 8.61 11.72
CA ARG A 476 13.10 7.95 10.66
C ARG A 476 13.61 8.34 9.29
N TRP A 477 13.79 7.33 8.46
CA TRP A 477 14.00 7.43 7.02
C TRP A 477 12.74 6.91 6.34
N LEU A 478 12.09 7.75 5.57
CA LEU A 478 10.89 7.37 4.82
C LEU A 478 11.27 6.97 3.38
N LEU A 479 10.54 6.02 2.81
CA LEU A 479 10.72 5.64 1.41
C LEU A 479 10.46 6.84 0.50
N ARG A 480 11.48 7.26 -0.24
CA ARG A 480 11.41 8.42 -1.15
C ARG A 480 11.34 7.99 -2.60
N GLU A 481 12.24 7.09 -3.01
CA GLU A 481 12.35 6.65 -4.39
C GLU A 481 12.52 5.14 -4.48
N THR A 482 12.07 4.59 -5.61
CA THR A 482 12.27 3.20 -5.98
C THR A 482 12.59 3.09 -7.45
N PHE A 483 13.47 2.16 -7.82
CA PHE A 483 13.75 1.86 -9.22
C PHE A 483 14.07 0.39 -9.40
N VAL A 484 13.84 -0.08 -10.61
CA VAL A 484 14.19 -1.45 -11.00
C VAL A 484 15.40 -1.41 -11.92
N VAL A 485 16.44 -2.17 -11.57
CA VAL A 485 17.65 -2.30 -12.38
C VAL A 485 17.89 -3.78 -12.65
N GLY A 486 17.68 -4.21 -13.87
CA GLY A 486 17.64 -5.64 -14.18
C GLY A 486 16.51 -6.33 -13.45
N ASP A 487 16.85 -7.33 -12.64
CA ASP A 487 15.88 -8.06 -11.80
C ASP A 487 15.86 -7.54 -10.34
N ASN A 488 16.65 -6.51 -10.02
CA ASN A 488 16.78 -5.97 -8.67
C ASN A 488 15.88 -4.75 -8.45
N VAL A 489 15.37 -4.61 -7.23
CA VAL A 489 14.60 -3.44 -6.81
C VAL A 489 15.40 -2.64 -5.79
N HIS A 490 15.58 -1.37 -6.08
CA HIS A 490 16.29 -0.41 -5.25
C HIS A 490 15.28 0.48 -4.53
N GLN A 491 15.37 0.58 -3.20
CA GLN A 491 14.53 1.42 -2.36
C GLN A 491 15.39 2.42 -1.61
N TRP A 492 15.10 3.70 -1.78
CA TRP A 492 15.79 4.79 -1.08
C TRP A 492 14.94 5.28 0.07
N TYR A 493 15.43 5.01 1.27
CA TYR A 493 14.90 5.57 2.50
C TYR A 493 15.69 6.83 2.85
N VAL A 494 15.02 7.96 3.02
CA VAL A 494 15.64 9.28 3.16
C VAL A 494 15.17 9.96 4.43
N ARG A 495 16.11 10.49 5.20
CA ARG A 495 15.90 11.43 6.28
C ARG A 495 16.43 12.79 5.83
N GLU A 496 15.53 13.78 5.85
CA GLU A 496 15.89 15.16 5.54
C GLU A 496 16.53 15.80 6.77
N GLU A 497 17.67 16.46 6.59
CA GLU A 497 18.45 17.14 7.61
C GLU A 497 18.87 18.52 7.09
N ASP A 498 19.10 19.49 8.00
CA ASP A 498 19.40 20.88 7.63
C ASP A 498 20.68 21.04 6.81
N GLU A 499 21.72 20.22 7.10
CA GLU A 499 23.03 20.28 6.44
C GLU A 499 23.24 19.22 5.35
N GLY A 500 22.16 18.57 4.91
CA GLY A 500 22.19 17.50 3.91
C GLY A 500 21.18 16.41 4.24
N HIS A 501 21.19 15.36 3.41
CA HIS A 501 20.26 14.26 3.64
C HIS A 501 21.00 12.98 3.98
N SER A 502 20.40 12.15 4.82
CA SER A 502 20.84 10.79 5.06
C SER A 502 20.01 9.82 4.20
N VAL A 503 20.70 9.00 3.42
CA VAL A 503 20.08 8.04 2.50
C VAL A 503 20.55 6.63 2.87
N ILE A 504 19.59 5.75 3.10
CA ILE A 504 19.82 4.32 3.26
C ILE A 504 19.14 3.62 2.09
N GLU A 505 19.95 2.94 1.27
CA GLU A 505 19.46 2.18 0.15
C GLU A 505 19.37 0.69 0.51
N ILE A 506 18.19 0.12 0.35
CA ILE A 506 17.96 -1.32 0.42
C ILE A 506 17.78 -1.83 -1.01
N VAL A 507 18.63 -2.78 -1.40
CA VAL A 507 18.56 -3.44 -2.70
C VAL A 507 18.03 -4.85 -2.53
N TRP A 508 16.82 -5.09 -3.02
CA TRP A 508 16.24 -6.42 -3.11
C TRP A 508 16.76 -7.11 -4.37
N LEU A 509 17.50 -8.19 -4.19
CA LEU A 509 18.02 -8.98 -5.31
C LEU A 509 16.93 -9.86 -5.88
N GLY A 510 16.69 -9.75 -7.17
CA GLY A 510 15.78 -10.63 -7.87
C GLY A 510 16.28 -12.08 -7.98
N PRO A 511 15.41 -13.04 -8.33
CA PRO A 511 15.78 -14.43 -8.48
C PRO A 511 16.80 -14.62 -9.61
N LYS A 512 17.90 -15.32 -9.32
CA LYS A 512 18.92 -15.64 -10.33
C LYS A 512 18.29 -16.53 -11.42
N GLY A 513 18.33 -16.07 -12.67
CA GLY A 513 17.96 -16.89 -13.82
C GLY A 513 16.72 -16.47 -14.60
N GLY A 514 16.24 -15.26 -14.43
CA GLY A 514 15.24 -14.65 -15.35
C GLY A 514 13.84 -15.27 -15.28
N GLY A 515 13.48 -15.94 -14.19
CA GLY A 515 12.13 -16.48 -13.96
C GLY A 515 11.07 -15.44 -13.59
N GLY A 516 11.47 -14.19 -13.46
CA GLY A 516 10.60 -13.10 -13.07
C GLY A 516 9.91 -12.40 -14.23
N ALA A 517 9.11 -13.12 -15.05
CA ALA A 517 8.27 -12.47 -16.07
C ALA A 517 7.39 -11.35 -15.43
N GLY A 518 6.93 -11.55 -14.17
CA GLY A 518 6.15 -10.56 -13.43
C GLY A 518 6.90 -9.30 -13.03
N VAL A 519 8.23 -9.34 -12.83
CA VAL A 519 9.03 -8.17 -12.42
C VAL A 519 9.14 -7.15 -13.55
N ARG A 520 9.43 -7.62 -14.76
CA ARG A 520 9.56 -6.75 -15.93
C ARG A 520 8.24 -6.13 -16.34
N ASP A 521 7.16 -6.91 -16.28
CA ASP A 521 5.82 -6.44 -16.64
C ASP A 521 5.31 -5.41 -15.64
N PHE A 522 5.64 -5.55 -14.36
CA PHE A 522 5.28 -4.59 -13.32
C PHE A 522 6.03 -3.26 -13.49
N ALA A 523 7.33 -3.28 -13.70
CA ALA A 523 8.16 -2.08 -13.84
C ALA A 523 7.88 -1.30 -15.14
N VAL A 524 7.59 -1.99 -16.24
CA VAL A 524 7.29 -1.38 -17.56
C VAL A 524 5.90 -0.75 -17.60
N ASN A 525 4.96 -1.23 -16.80
CA ASN A 525 3.58 -0.72 -16.79
C ASN A 525 3.35 0.48 -15.84
N ILE A 526 4.32 0.81 -14.96
CA ILE A 526 4.20 1.90 -13.98
C ILE A 526 4.90 3.19 -14.47
N HIS A 527 5.84 3.09 -15.40
CA HIS A 527 6.54 4.20 -16.03
C HIS A 527 6.07 4.38 -17.48
#